data_746c8e3958bd7cc0e1117ecbaa42d861
#
_entry.id   746c8e3958bd7cc0e1117ecbaa42d861
#
_cell.length_a   1.000
_cell.length_b   1.000
_cell.length_c   1.000
_cell.angle_alpha   90.00
_cell.angle_beta   90.00
_cell.angle_gamma   90.00
#
_symmetry.space_group_name_H-M   'P 1'
#
loop_
_entity.id
_entity.type
_entity.pdbx_description
1 polymer ?
#
loop_
_entity_poly.entity_id
_entity_poly.type
_entity_poly.pdbx_seq_one_letter_code
_entity_poly.pdbx_strand_id
1 'polypeptide(L)'
;MRNQNLKNLRTEKDGIKLLRKKNKNFFVPTLEQRKFLYQLSRIDYKKYSRSVDGVILKTKSFEKIKSTNDFLYVEIKTTKSKSVKQLPYGDFFGFTKNEEDLFKKLENYRLCFVHVDLDEYILITYNEYLDLVQSKRVQYQITLKNHE
;
A
#
# COMPACT_ATOMS: atom_id res chain seq x y z
N MET A 1 11.36 15.43 14.42
CA MET A 1 10.59 14.19 14.34
C MET A 1 9.09 14.39 14.21
N ARG A 2 8.47 15.25 15.02
CA ARG A 2 7.03 15.52 14.91
C ARG A 2 6.62 16.02 13.52
N ASN A 3 7.42 16.91 12.93
CA ASN A 3 7.12 17.47 11.60
C ASN A 3 7.19 16.41 10.50
N GLN A 4 8.12 15.46 10.62
CA GLN A 4 8.27 14.39 9.66
C GLN A 4 7.07 13.42 9.70
N ASN A 5 6.61 13.06 10.89
CA ASN A 5 5.47 12.17 11.06
C ASN A 5 4.18 12.80 10.53
N LEU A 6 3.97 14.09 10.81
CA LEU A 6 2.82 14.83 10.28
C LEU A 6 2.86 14.93 8.76
N LYS A 7 4.04 15.14 8.19
CA LYS A 7 4.24 15.20 6.73
C LYS A 7 3.92 13.85 6.09
N ASN A 8 4.38 12.74 6.70
CA ASN A 8 4.12 11.40 6.20
C ASN A 8 2.62 11.06 6.24
N LEU A 9 1.94 11.42 7.33
CA LEU A 9 0.50 11.21 7.48
C LEU A 9 -0.30 11.99 6.43
N ARG A 10 0.08 13.24 6.15
CA ARG A 10 -0.57 14.04 5.11
C ARG A 10 -0.38 13.40 3.74
N THR A 11 0.83 12.94 3.44
CA THR A 11 1.16 12.33 2.16
C THR A 11 0.34 11.06 1.93
N GLU A 12 0.18 10.22 2.96
CA GLU A 12 -0.64 9.03 2.90
C GLU A 12 -2.11 9.37 2.65
N LYS A 13 -2.66 10.33 3.39
CA LYS A 13 -4.05 10.79 3.21
C LYS A 13 -4.28 11.36 1.81
N ASP A 14 -3.30 12.09 1.29
CA ASP A 14 -3.37 12.67 -0.06
C ASP A 14 -3.39 11.57 -1.11
N GLY A 15 -2.61 10.52 -0.93
CA GLY A 15 -2.59 9.36 -1.82
C GLY A 15 -3.94 8.63 -1.84
N ILE A 16 -4.52 8.41 -0.67
CA ILE A 16 -5.84 7.79 -0.53
C ILE A 16 -6.91 8.64 -1.23
N LYS A 17 -6.86 9.94 -1.01
CA LYS A 17 -7.81 10.88 -1.62
C LYS A 17 -7.72 10.86 -3.14
N LEU A 18 -6.51 10.82 -3.67
CA LEU A 18 -6.28 10.74 -5.12
C LEU A 18 -6.86 9.46 -5.70
N LEU A 19 -6.60 8.32 -5.07
CA LEU A 19 -7.13 7.03 -5.52
C LEU A 19 -8.66 7.00 -5.48
N ARG A 20 -9.28 7.53 -4.42
CA ARG A 20 -10.73 7.61 -4.34
C ARG A 20 -11.32 8.43 -5.49
N LYS A 21 -10.65 9.51 -5.86
CA LYS A 21 -11.08 10.37 -6.97
C LYS A 21 -10.95 9.68 -8.32
N LYS A 22 -9.83 8.98 -8.54
CA LYS A 22 -9.49 8.42 -9.85
C LYS A 22 -10.00 7.00 -10.08
N ASN A 23 -10.24 6.24 -9.02
CA ASN A 23 -10.70 4.86 -9.12
C ASN A 23 -11.97 4.68 -8.30
N LYS A 24 -13.10 4.55 -8.97
CA LYS A 24 -14.41 4.43 -8.31
C LYS A 24 -14.55 3.18 -7.47
N ASN A 25 -13.73 2.17 -7.72
CA ASN A 25 -13.79 0.89 -7.03
C ASN A 25 -12.84 0.84 -5.82
N PHE A 26 -12.07 1.91 -5.60
CA PHE A 26 -11.18 2.00 -4.45
C PHE A 26 -11.94 2.44 -3.19
N PHE A 27 -11.67 1.77 -2.08
CA PHE A 27 -12.21 2.18 -0.77
C PHE A 27 -11.26 1.75 0.34
N VAL A 28 -11.40 2.40 1.49
CA VAL A 28 -10.69 2.01 2.71
C VAL A 28 -11.67 1.15 3.51
N PRO A 29 -11.37 -0.14 3.70
CA PRO A 29 -12.29 -1.04 4.39
C PRO A 29 -12.44 -0.66 5.87
N THR A 30 -13.65 -0.88 6.41
CA THR A 30 -13.87 -0.81 7.84
C THR A 30 -13.13 -1.94 8.53
N LEU A 31 -13.04 -1.88 9.86
CA LEU A 31 -12.41 -2.94 10.64
C LEU A 31 -13.03 -4.30 10.34
N GLU A 32 -14.34 -4.40 10.31
CA GLU A 32 -15.05 -5.65 10.06
C GLU A 32 -14.84 -6.15 8.62
N GLN A 33 -14.89 -5.24 7.65
CA GLN A 33 -14.61 -5.56 6.26
C GLN A 33 -13.18 -6.08 6.10
N ARG A 34 -12.22 -5.42 6.76
CA ARG A 34 -10.81 -5.83 6.71
C ARG A 34 -10.62 -7.23 7.30
N LYS A 35 -11.26 -7.51 8.42
CA LYS A 35 -11.20 -8.85 9.05
C LYS A 35 -11.77 -9.93 8.13
N PHE A 36 -12.89 -9.62 7.47
CA PHE A 36 -13.49 -10.54 6.51
C PHE A 36 -12.54 -10.85 5.35
N LEU A 37 -11.96 -9.79 4.75
CA LEU A 37 -11.03 -9.95 3.63
C LEU A 37 -9.78 -10.74 4.04
N TYR A 38 -9.24 -10.47 5.22
CA TYR A 38 -8.07 -11.18 5.73
C TYR A 38 -8.36 -12.65 5.98
N GLN A 39 -9.56 -12.95 6.49
CA GLN A 39 -10.00 -14.33 6.67
C GLN A 39 -10.09 -15.06 5.33
N LEU A 40 -10.68 -14.42 4.32
CA LEU A 40 -10.73 -14.95 2.95
C LEU A 40 -9.35 -15.24 2.40
N SER A 41 -8.40 -14.36 2.68
CA SER A 41 -7.02 -14.45 2.20
C SER A 41 -6.14 -15.36 3.06
N ARG A 42 -6.67 -15.85 4.18
CA ARG A 42 -5.95 -16.71 5.14
C ARG A 42 -4.68 -16.06 5.67
N ILE A 43 -4.77 -14.78 6.00
CA ILE A 43 -3.66 -14.03 6.60
C ILE A 43 -4.05 -13.58 8.01
N ASP A 44 -3.03 -13.50 8.88
CA ASP A 44 -3.21 -13.13 10.28
C ASP A 44 -3.53 -11.64 10.39
N TYR A 45 -4.71 -11.33 10.93
CA TYR A 45 -5.14 -9.95 11.09
C TYR A 45 -4.22 -9.14 12.01
N LYS A 46 -3.80 -9.72 13.14
CA LYS A 46 -2.95 -9.00 14.09
C LYS A 46 -1.60 -8.63 13.49
N LYS A 47 -0.99 -9.58 12.79
CA LYS A 47 0.32 -9.38 12.19
C LYS A 47 0.31 -8.36 11.06
N TYR A 48 -0.73 -8.39 10.22
CA TYR A 48 -0.78 -7.61 8.99
C TYR A 48 -1.81 -6.48 9.00
N SER A 49 -2.28 -6.09 10.20
CA SER A 49 -3.34 -5.08 10.32
C SER A 49 -2.99 -3.72 9.69
N ARG A 50 -1.70 -3.39 9.62
CA ARG A 50 -1.22 -2.11 9.08
C ARG A 50 -0.50 -2.26 7.74
N SER A 51 -0.63 -3.41 7.08
CA SER A 51 0.14 -3.70 5.86
C SER A 51 -0.66 -3.47 4.59
N VAL A 52 -1.86 -2.90 4.69
CA VAL A 52 -2.74 -2.60 3.55
C VAL A 52 -3.42 -1.26 3.79
N ASP A 53 -3.32 -0.36 2.81
CA ASP A 53 -3.92 0.98 2.90
C ASP A 53 -5.35 1.00 2.41
N GLY A 54 -5.70 0.15 1.45
CA GLY A 54 -7.03 0.12 0.90
C GLY A 54 -7.27 -1.08 0.01
N VAL A 55 -8.41 -1.07 -0.65
CA VAL A 55 -8.88 -2.19 -1.48
C VAL A 55 -9.53 -1.65 -2.75
N ILE A 56 -9.30 -2.35 -3.86
CA ILE A 56 -10.00 -2.08 -5.12
C ILE A 56 -10.92 -3.26 -5.43
N LEU A 57 -12.21 -3.00 -5.57
CA LEU A 57 -13.19 -4.02 -5.92
C LEU A 57 -13.10 -4.39 -7.40
N LYS A 58 -13.25 -5.68 -7.69
CA LYS A 58 -13.47 -6.18 -9.04
C LYS A 58 -14.94 -6.59 -9.25
N THR A 59 -15.73 -6.54 -8.19
CA THR A 59 -17.17 -6.81 -8.21
C THR A 59 -17.96 -5.51 -8.12
N LYS A 60 -19.28 -5.58 -8.32
CA LYS A 60 -20.15 -4.40 -8.25
C LYS A 60 -20.28 -3.84 -6.84
N SER A 61 -20.16 -4.69 -5.81
CA SER A 61 -20.29 -4.29 -4.42
C SER A 61 -19.45 -5.22 -3.54
N PHE A 62 -19.20 -4.78 -2.31
CA PHE A 62 -18.45 -5.55 -1.32
C PHE A 62 -19.12 -6.89 -1.02
N GLU A 63 -20.43 -6.91 -0.95
CA GLU A 63 -21.21 -8.12 -0.61
C GLU A 63 -21.07 -9.22 -1.66
N LYS A 64 -20.63 -8.89 -2.85
CA LYS A 64 -20.43 -9.85 -3.93
C LYS A 64 -19.06 -10.50 -3.93
N ILE A 65 -18.19 -10.11 -3.03
CA ILE A 65 -16.87 -10.73 -2.88
C ILE A 65 -17.02 -12.14 -2.34
N LYS A 66 -16.49 -13.12 -3.08
CA LYS A 66 -16.52 -14.53 -2.70
C LYS A 66 -15.14 -15.15 -2.60
N SER A 67 -14.16 -14.57 -3.27
CA SER A 67 -12.79 -15.08 -3.28
C SER A 67 -11.79 -13.94 -3.40
N THR A 68 -10.50 -14.27 -3.25
CA THR A 68 -9.41 -13.30 -3.40
C THR A 68 -9.25 -12.81 -4.84
N ASN A 69 -9.89 -13.44 -5.80
CA ASN A 69 -9.90 -12.96 -7.19
C ASN A 69 -10.84 -11.78 -7.40
N ASP A 70 -11.67 -11.46 -6.43
CA ASP A 70 -12.72 -10.44 -6.55
C ASP A 70 -12.29 -9.06 -6.10
N PHE A 71 -11.05 -8.91 -5.61
CA PHE A 71 -10.56 -7.62 -5.13
C PHE A 71 -9.03 -7.58 -5.14
N LEU A 72 -8.48 -6.38 -5.02
CA LEU A 72 -7.04 -6.14 -4.85
C LEU A 72 -6.79 -5.43 -3.53
N TYR A 73 -5.81 -5.91 -2.78
CA TYR A 73 -5.22 -5.12 -1.69
C TYR A 73 -4.28 -4.09 -2.28
N VAL A 74 -4.27 -2.89 -1.73
CA VAL A 74 -3.44 -1.78 -2.21
C VAL A 74 -2.62 -1.20 -1.07
N GLU A 75 -1.30 -1.12 -1.27
CA GLU A 75 -0.38 -0.38 -0.41
C GLU A 75 0.12 0.84 -1.17
N ILE A 76 -0.07 2.03 -0.60
CA ILE A 76 0.20 3.29 -1.28
C ILE A 76 1.57 3.83 -0.88
N LYS A 77 2.37 4.16 -1.88
CA LYS A 77 3.65 4.86 -1.71
C LYS A 77 3.61 6.11 -2.56
N THR A 78 3.84 7.25 -1.94
CA THR A 78 3.84 8.53 -2.66
C THR A 78 5.23 8.85 -3.18
N THR A 79 5.28 9.47 -4.35
CA THR A 79 6.50 9.99 -4.95
C THR A 79 6.33 11.47 -5.26
N LYS A 80 7.42 12.23 -5.23
CA LYS A 80 7.38 13.68 -5.49
C LYS A 80 8.32 14.12 -6.59
N SER A 81 9.22 13.24 -7.04
CA SER A 81 10.29 13.64 -7.94
C SER A 81 9.90 13.56 -9.41
N LYS A 82 9.38 12.45 -9.86
CA LYS A 82 9.09 12.21 -11.27
C LYS A 82 7.75 11.53 -11.46
N SER A 83 7.23 11.62 -12.69
CA SER A 83 6.01 10.93 -13.07
C SER A 83 6.12 9.43 -12.82
N VAL A 84 5.01 8.83 -12.38
CA VAL A 84 4.94 7.37 -12.21
C VAL A 84 5.12 6.62 -13.52
N LYS A 85 4.94 7.29 -14.65
CA LYS A 85 5.14 6.73 -15.99
C LYS A 85 6.62 6.55 -16.34
N GLN A 86 7.52 7.19 -15.58
CA GLN A 86 8.96 7.16 -15.80
C GLN A 86 9.70 6.16 -14.93
N LEU A 87 8.99 5.27 -14.26
CA LEU A 87 9.62 4.21 -13.47
C LEU A 87 10.41 3.26 -14.39
N PRO A 88 11.60 2.81 -13.99
CA PRO A 88 12.36 3.19 -12.80
C PRO A 88 13.15 4.49 -13.00
N TYR A 89 13.23 5.33 -11.95
CA TYR A 89 13.93 6.61 -12.03
C TYR A 89 14.90 6.85 -10.88
N GLY A 90 15.32 5.80 -10.21
CA GLY A 90 16.36 5.87 -9.19
C GLY A 90 15.92 6.40 -7.83
N ASP A 91 14.63 6.53 -7.61
CA ASP A 91 14.11 6.96 -6.32
C ASP A 91 14.04 5.79 -5.33
N PHE A 92 13.76 6.08 -4.07
CA PHE A 92 13.59 5.03 -3.06
C PHE A 92 12.31 5.25 -2.26
N PHE A 93 11.83 4.17 -1.67
CA PHE A 93 10.67 4.23 -0.77
C PHE A 93 10.85 3.24 0.37
N GLY A 94 10.16 3.52 1.49
CA GLY A 94 10.18 2.63 2.63
C GLY A 94 9.15 1.51 2.48
N PHE A 95 9.58 0.28 2.73
CA PHE A 95 8.72 -0.89 2.67
C PHE A 95 8.95 -1.69 3.94
N THR A 96 7.88 -1.97 4.69
CA THR A 96 8.02 -2.83 5.87
C THR A 96 8.16 -4.29 5.44
N LYS A 97 8.75 -5.09 6.31
CA LYS A 97 8.86 -6.53 6.05
C LYS A 97 7.48 -7.16 5.86
N ASN A 98 6.51 -6.78 6.68
CA ASN A 98 5.14 -7.31 6.60
C ASN A 98 4.48 -6.94 5.26
N GLU A 99 4.67 -5.71 4.79
CA GLU A 99 4.17 -5.29 3.48
C GLU A 99 4.79 -6.11 2.36
N GLU A 100 6.11 -6.30 2.40
CA GLU A 100 6.81 -7.09 1.39
C GLU A 100 6.39 -8.56 1.44
N ASP A 101 6.23 -9.13 2.63
CA ASP A 101 5.75 -10.51 2.80
C ASP A 101 4.38 -10.72 2.15
N LEU A 102 3.44 -9.81 2.37
CA LEU A 102 2.12 -9.89 1.75
C LEU A 102 2.20 -9.73 0.24
N PHE A 103 3.02 -8.80 -0.24
CA PHE A 103 3.20 -8.56 -1.67
C PHE A 103 3.70 -9.81 -2.37
N LYS A 104 4.66 -10.49 -1.75
CA LYS A 104 5.22 -11.74 -2.29
C LYS A 104 4.21 -12.89 -2.23
N LYS A 105 3.41 -12.97 -1.16
CA LYS A 105 2.54 -14.10 -0.86
C LYS A 105 1.20 -14.03 -1.61
N LEU A 106 0.63 -12.83 -1.75
CA LEU A 106 -0.72 -12.64 -2.27
C LEU A 106 -0.70 -12.14 -3.71
N GLU A 107 -1.29 -12.92 -4.62
CA GLU A 107 -1.41 -12.52 -6.03
C GLU A 107 -2.25 -11.26 -6.21
N ASN A 108 -3.19 -11.03 -5.29
CA ASN A 108 -4.08 -9.87 -5.35
C ASN A 108 -3.61 -8.68 -4.53
N TYR A 109 -2.32 -8.59 -4.22
CA TYR A 109 -1.72 -7.44 -3.56
C TYR A 109 -1.01 -6.58 -4.60
N ARG A 110 -1.22 -5.26 -4.53
CA ARG A 110 -0.60 -4.31 -5.46
C ARG A 110 0.11 -3.21 -4.69
N LEU A 111 1.30 -2.87 -5.15
CA LEU A 111 1.99 -1.67 -4.72
C LEU A 111 1.51 -0.53 -5.62
N CYS A 112 1.08 0.57 -5.02
CA CYS A 112 0.55 1.70 -5.76
C CYS A 112 1.45 2.91 -5.56
N PHE A 113 2.13 3.34 -6.61
CA PHE A 113 2.87 4.59 -6.60
C PHE A 113 1.95 5.73 -7.02
N VAL A 114 1.92 6.79 -6.22
CA VAL A 114 1.07 7.96 -6.42
C VAL A 114 1.93 9.20 -6.50
N HIS A 115 1.71 10.03 -7.53
CA HIS A 115 2.28 11.36 -7.60
C HIS A 115 1.13 12.36 -7.47
N VAL A 116 1.01 12.97 -6.30
CA VAL A 116 -0.14 13.83 -5.98
C VAL A 116 -0.16 15.08 -6.86
N ASP A 117 1.00 15.72 -7.04
CA ASP A 117 1.09 16.97 -7.80
C ASP A 117 0.78 16.77 -9.29
N LEU A 118 1.13 15.63 -9.86
CA LEU A 118 0.84 15.29 -11.26
C LEU A 118 -0.48 14.55 -11.42
N ASP A 119 -1.19 14.29 -10.31
CA ASP A 119 -2.49 13.63 -10.32
C ASP A 119 -2.43 12.26 -11.01
N GLU A 120 -1.43 11.47 -10.68
CA GLU A 120 -1.16 10.17 -11.30
C GLU A 120 -1.04 9.06 -10.28
N TYR A 121 -1.37 7.83 -10.70
CA TYR A 121 -1.01 6.63 -9.94
C TYR A 121 -0.75 5.46 -10.88
N ILE A 122 -0.03 4.46 -10.38
CA ILE A 122 0.19 3.21 -11.10
C ILE A 122 0.16 2.06 -10.09
N LEU A 123 -0.50 0.97 -10.48
CA LEU A 123 -0.54 -0.27 -9.71
C LEU A 123 0.53 -1.22 -10.25
N ILE A 124 1.34 -1.79 -9.36
CA ILE A 124 2.48 -2.62 -9.72
C ILE A 124 2.32 -4.00 -9.10
N THR A 125 2.49 -5.05 -9.90
CA THR A 125 2.52 -6.43 -9.44
C THR A 125 3.87 -6.75 -8.79
N TYR A 126 3.93 -7.88 -8.06
CA TYR A 126 5.19 -8.32 -7.45
C TYR A 126 6.29 -8.55 -8.49
N ASN A 127 5.95 -9.15 -9.63
CA ASN A 127 6.92 -9.41 -10.70
C ASN A 127 7.44 -8.09 -11.29
N GLU A 128 6.57 -7.12 -11.50
CA GLU A 128 6.98 -5.79 -11.97
C GLU A 128 7.88 -5.10 -10.94
N TYR A 129 7.55 -5.24 -9.64
CA TYR A 129 8.37 -4.71 -8.56
C TYR A 129 9.78 -5.30 -8.58
N LEU A 130 9.91 -6.62 -8.76
CA LEU A 130 11.22 -7.27 -8.82
C LEU A 130 12.09 -6.72 -9.96
N ASP A 131 11.49 -6.41 -11.10
CA ASP A 131 12.20 -5.82 -12.24
C ASP A 131 12.64 -4.38 -11.97
N LEU A 132 11.97 -3.67 -11.06
CA LEU A 132 12.30 -2.29 -10.73
C LEU A 132 13.37 -2.17 -9.64
N VAL A 133 13.54 -3.19 -8.81
CA VAL A 133 14.44 -3.11 -7.66
C VAL A 133 15.88 -3.24 -8.09
N GLN A 134 16.70 -2.23 -7.76
CA GLN A 134 18.14 -2.27 -7.97
C GLN A 134 18.85 -2.80 -6.72
N SER A 135 18.43 -2.33 -5.53
CA SER A 135 19.06 -2.73 -4.28
C SER A 135 18.09 -2.58 -3.12
N LYS A 136 18.33 -3.34 -2.07
CA LYS A 136 17.56 -3.24 -0.81
C LYS A 136 18.51 -2.90 0.32
N ARG A 137 18.05 -2.03 1.22
CA ARG A 137 18.77 -1.72 2.46
C ARG A 137 17.86 -2.07 3.63
N VAL A 138 18.41 -2.83 4.58
CA VAL A 138 17.68 -3.13 5.81
C VAL A 138 17.95 -2.02 6.82
N GLN A 139 16.89 -1.42 7.31
CA GLN A 139 16.97 -0.36 8.29
C GLN A 139 16.29 -0.82 9.58
N TYR A 140 16.99 -0.64 10.72
CA TYR A 140 16.44 -0.97 12.02
C TYR A 140 15.82 0.26 12.63
N GLN A 141 14.65 0.08 13.22
CA GLN A 141 14.05 1.10 14.07
C GLN A 141 14.45 0.80 15.52
N ILE A 142 15.18 1.72 16.14
CA ILE A 142 15.72 1.54 17.48
C ILE A 142 15.03 2.52 18.41
N THR A 143 14.48 2.00 19.50
CA THR A 143 13.88 2.82 20.55
C THR A 143 14.81 2.82 21.76
N LEU A 144 15.24 4.01 22.17
CA LEU A 144 16.08 4.15 23.34
C LEU A 144 15.21 4.14 24.60
N LYS A 145 15.84 3.74 25.72
CA LYS A 145 15.17 3.78 27.01
C LYS A 145 14.84 5.24 27.38
N ASN A 146 13.72 5.40 28.08
CA ASN A 146 13.37 6.71 28.61
C ASN A 146 14.33 7.11 29.73
N HIS A 147 14.57 8.42 29.88
CA HIS A 147 15.30 8.98 31.00
C HIS A 147 14.40 8.90 32.25
N GLU A 148 14.91 8.33 33.33
CA GLU A 148 14.18 8.22 34.60
C GLU A 148 14.25 9.52 35.39
#